data_9588e6dbf8a7c374f1d052786d2403ef
#
_entry.id   9588e6dbf8a7c374f1d052786d2403ef
#
_cell.length_a   1.000
_cell.length_b   1.000
_cell.length_c   1.000
_cell.angle_alpha   90.00
_cell.angle_beta   90.00
_cell.angle_gamma   90.00
#
_symmetry.space_group_name_H-M   'P 1'
#
loop_
_entity.id
_entity.type
_entity.pdbx_description
1 polymer ?
#
loop_
_entity_poly.entity_id
_entity_poly.type
_entity_poly.pdbx_seq_one_letter_code
_entity_poly.pdbx_strand_id
1 'polypeptide(L)'
;GQGSGLIAVQRSGEPGYDDAEFWIRGISTFASNSSASTPLVLVDGVPRKITDIEPDEIETFSVLKDAAATAIYGAEGANGVILVTTKRGKDEKPKITFKTEHSISSPQRLPEFVGSADYLSLYNEALNNDGEPDLFSAELIEKFRTSTDRDLYPDTDWIGELLRKNTHNHRYTLNVRGGSARSRYFVSGAYYTESGIYKGNPTEKYDTNIGLDRFNLRSNIDMDVTSTTLVSIDLAGQYLIGNYPGESSSTIFRSMLITPPYCFPAVYSDGTVATYEQERGVNMRNPYNQLMNSGYTRQWRTGIQSKVGVRQKLDFITKGLSAKVNVSYDFDATFKSIRSYNPSRYHATGRDENGNLTFIQVVSGTPDLSDLKDNGIEAQKKIY
;
A
#
# COMPACT_ATOMS: atom_id res chain seq x y z
N GLY A 1 9.58 17.10 -5.51
CA GLY A 1 9.79 18.22 -6.43
C GLY A 1 8.49 18.97 -6.69
N GLN A 2 8.43 20.22 -6.33
CA GLN A 2 7.25 21.06 -6.52
C GLN A 2 7.21 21.55 -7.96
N GLY A 3 6.59 20.79 -8.85
CA GLY A 3 6.16 21.32 -10.13
C GLY A 3 5.01 22.30 -9.92
N SER A 4 5.15 23.57 -10.34
CA SER A 4 4.08 24.56 -10.21
C SER A 4 2.75 24.04 -10.78
N GLY A 5 1.75 23.83 -9.91
CA GLY A 5 0.39 23.36 -10.26
C GLY A 5 0.23 21.85 -10.37
N LEU A 6 1.20 21.02 -9.94
CA LEU A 6 1.06 19.60 -9.74
C LEU A 6 0.80 19.34 -8.24
N ILE A 7 -0.29 18.67 -7.94
CA ILE A 7 -0.67 18.22 -6.59
C ILE A 7 -0.49 16.71 -6.56
N ALA A 8 0.26 16.21 -5.60
CA ALA A 8 0.40 14.78 -5.33
C ALA A 8 -0.16 14.50 -3.93
N VAL A 9 -1.06 13.54 -3.82
CA VAL A 9 -1.65 13.12 -2.54
C VAL A 9 -1.45 11.62 -2.39
N GLN A 10 -0.81 11.23 -1.32
CA GLN A 10 -0.72 9.85 -0.86
C GLN A 10 -1.82 9.63 0.19
N ARG A 11 -2.76 8.74 -0.10
CA ARG A 11 -3.91 8.49 0.78
C ARG A 11 -3.66 7.41 1.83
N SER A 12 -2.70 6.55 1.58
CA SER A 12 -2.30 5.46 2.48
C SER A 12 -0.80 5.45 2.63
N GLY A 13 -0.31 4.99 3.76
CA GLY A 13 1.09 4.64 4.01
C GLY A 13 1.28 3.12 4.13
N GLU A 14 0.29 2.33 3.70
CA GLU A 14 0.35 0.87 3.74
C GLU A 14 1.22 0.35 2.58
N PRO A 15 2.18 -0.53 2.84
CA PRO A 15 3.02 -1.13 1.81
C PRO A 15 2.20 -1.70 0.65
N GLY A 16 2.50 -1.24 -0.59
CA GLY A 16 1.81 -1.64 -1.81
C GLY A 16 0.47 -0.97 -2.09
N TYR A 17 -0.02 -0.11 -1.19
CA TYR A 17 -1.20 0.75 -1.35
C TYR A 17 -0.88 2.22 -1.09
N ASP A 18 0.38 2.58 -1.16
CA ASP A 18 0.95 3.91 -0.90
C ASP A 18 1.13 4.75 -2.18
N ASP A 19 0.56 4.32 -3.29
CA ASP A 19 0.63 5.03 -4.57
C ASP A 19 0.07 6.46 -4.45
N ALA A 20 0.84 7.44 -4.92
CA ALA A 20 0.41 8.83 -4.96
C ALA A 20 -0.55 9.07 -6.14
N GLU A 21 -1.66 9.72 -5.86
CA GLU A 21 -2.55 10.26 -6.89
C GLU A 21 -2.09 11.66 -7.28
N PHE A 22 -2.15 11.97 -8.59
CA PHE A 22 -1.68 13.24 -9.14
C PHE A 22 -2.83 14.04 -9.74
N TRP A 23 -2.85 15.34 -9.49
CA TRP A 23 -3.76 16.30 -10.12
C TRP A 23 -2.98 17.49 -10.64
N ILE A 24 -3.40 18.01 -11.79
CA ILE A 24 -2.85 19.21 -12.38
C ILE A 24 -3.88 20.34 -12.20
N ARG A 25 -3.51 21.39 -11.44
CA ARG A 25 -4.36 22.56 -11.08
C ARG A 25 -5.64 22.22 -10.31
N GLY A 26 -5.70 21.06 -9.66
CA GLY A 26 -6.85 20.62 -8.87
C GLY A 26 -7.82 19.72 -9.63
N ILE A 27 -8.96 19.44 -9.02
CA ILE A 27 -9.99 18.57 -9.59
C ILE A 27 -10.85 19.45 -10.51
N SER A 28 -10.74 19.27 -11.84
CA SER A 28 -11.39 20.08 -12.86
C SER A 28 -12.74 19.53 -13.33
N THR A 29 -13.14 18.34 -12.90
CA THR A 29 -14.38 17.68 -13.33
C THR A 29 -15.25 17.30 -12.14
N PHE A 30 -16.56 17.51 -12.27
CA PHE A 30 -17.59 17.03 -11.33
C PHE A 30 -17.90 15.54 -11.50
N ALA A 31 -17.04 14.78 -12.18
CA ALA A 31 -17.25 13.35 -12.38
C ALA A 31 -17.16 12.62 -11.04
N SER A 32 -18.14 11.79 -10.75
CA SER A 32 -18.21 10.97 -9.51
C SER A 32 -17.13 9.90 -9.41
N ASN A 33 -16.38 9.64 -10.50
CA ASN A 33 -15.29 8.66 -10.55
C ASN A 33 -13.94 9.37 -10.50
N SER A 34 -13.13 9.06 -9.50
CA SER A 34 -11.77 9.60 -9.31
C SER A 34 -10.85 9.39 -10.54
N SER A 35 -11.08 8.32 -11.30
CA SER A 35 -10.34 8.04 -12.54
C SER A 35 -10.55 9.06 -13.66
N ALA A 36 -11.68 9.80 -13.65
CA ALA A 36 -11.99 10.81 -14.67
C ALA A 36 -11.25 12.14 -14.45
N SER A 37 -10.60 12.33 -13.31
CA SER A 37 -9.91 13.58 -12.94
C SER A 37 -8.38 13.45 -12.91
N THR A 38 -7.82 12.25 -13.18
CA THR A 38 -6.37 12.04 -13.19
C THR A 38 -5.74 12.46 -14.51
N PRO A 39 -4.52 13.02 -14.53
CA PRO A 39 -3.81 13.34 -15.75
C PRO A 39 -3.40 12.06 -16.51
N LEU A 40 -3.30 12.18 -17.83
CA LEU A 40 -2.72 11.14 -18.66
C LEU A 40 -1.20 11.04 -18.38
N VAL A 41 -0.71 9.88 -18.01
CA VAL A 41 0.73 9.63 -17.82
C VAL A 41 1.27 8.87 -19.01
N LEU A 42 2.26 9.43 -19.69
CA LEU A 42 2.94 8.82 -20.82
C LEU A 42 4.39 8.52 -20.46
N VAL A 43 4.74 7.24 -20.48
CA VAL A 43 6.11 6.75 -20.28
C VAL A 43 6.69 6.37 -21.64
N ASP A 44 7.69 7.13 -22.08
CA ASP A 44 8.28 6.99 -23.42
C ASP A 44 7.24 7.00 -24.55
N GLY A 45 6.14 7.76 -24.35
CA GLY A 45 5.04 7.93 -25.29
C GLY A 45 3.95 6.86 -25.21
N VAL A 46 3.96 5.97 -24.22
CA VAL A 46 2.93 4.92 -24.00
C VAL A 46 2.17 5.22 -22.70
N PRO A 47 0.82 5.15 -22.69
CA PRO A 47 0.03 5.30 -21.46
C PRO A 47 0.35 4.22 -20.43
N ARG A 48 0.99 4.59 -19.32
CA ARG A 48 1.45 3.69 -18.26
C ARG A 48 1.32 4.34 -16.90
N LYS A 49 1.33 3.54 -15.83
CA LYS A 49 1.35 4.05 -14.46
C LYS A 49 2.77 4.53 -14.11
N ILE A 50 2.85 5.69 -13.45
CA ILE A 50 4.13 6.23 -12.97
C ILE A 50 4.73 5.38 -11.85
N THR A 51 3.88 4.71 -11.08
CA THR A 51 4.26 3.83 -9.97
C THR A 51 4.98 2.55 -10.40
N ASP A 52 4.89 2.20 -11.70
CA ASP A 52 5.61 1.05 -12.26
C ASP A 52 7.07 1.36 -12.62
N ILE A 53 7.53 2.62 -12.40
CA ILE A 53 8.87 3.08 -12.78
C ILE A 53 9.67 3.38 -11.52
N GLU A 54 10.91 2.90 -11.45
CA GLU A 54 11.83 3.32 -10.41
C GLU A 54 12.32 4.76 -10.64
N PRO A 55 12.39 5.59 -9.58
CA PRO A 55 12.84 6.98 -9.71
C PRO A 55 14.20 7.13 -10.41
N ASP A 56 15.11 6.19 -10.15
CA ASP A 56 16.45 6.21 -10.76
C ASP A 56 16.48 5.85 -12.25
N GLU A 57 15.36 5.39 -12.82
CA GLU A 57 15.20 5.14 -14.27
C GLU A 57 14.75 6.37 -15.05
N ILE A 58 14.28 7.42 -14.37
CA ILE A 58 13.73 8.62 -14.99
C ILE A 58 14.87 9.55 -15.43
N GLU A 59 14.85 9.96 -16.71
CA GLU A 59 15.75 11.00 -17.24
C GLU A 59 15.08 12.37 -17.18
N THR A 60 13.79 12.48 -17.62
CA THR A 60 13.02 13.72 -17.59
C THR A 60 11.59 13.50 -17.17
N PHE A 61 11.05 14.51 -16.50
CA PHE A 61 9.66 14.58 -16.08
C PHE A 61 9.10 15.94 -16.50
N SER A 62 8.07 15.96 -17.34
CA SER A 62 7.45 17.17 -17.85
C SER A 62 5.94 17.13 -17.71
N VAL A 63 5.34 18.27 -17.39
CA VAL A 63 3.87 18.39 -17.23
C VAL A 63 3.34 19.33 -18.30
N LEU A 64 2.51 18.81 -19.19
CA LEU A 64 1.74 19.61 -20.16
C LEU A 64 0.38 19.97 -19.55
N LYS A 65 0.05 21.24 -19.63
CA LYS A 65 -1.14 21.81 -19.01
C LYS A 65 -2.08 22.37 -20.08
N ASP A 66 -3.38 22.25 -19.84
CA ASP A 66 -4.42 22.94 -20.60
C ASP A 66 -4.43 22.66 -22.11
N ALA A 67 -4.57 23.74 -22.91
CA ALA A 67 -4.72 23.68 -24.34
C ALA A 67 -3.55 22.96 -25.06
N ALA A 68 -2.34 23.02 -24.53
CA ALA A 68 -1.19 22.33 -25.11
C ALA A 68 -1.32 20.80 -25.00
N ALA A 69 -1.88 20.31 -23.89
CA ALA A 69 -2.13 18.88 -23.70
C ALA A 69 -3.29 18.39 -24.60
N THR A 70 -4.41 19.11 -24.62
CA THR A 70 -5.58 18.77 -25.45
C THR A 70 -5.32 18.89 -26.95
N ALA A 71 -4.49 19.83 -27.38
CA ALA A 71 -4.13 19.97 -28.80
C ALA A 71 -3.35 18.75 -29.34
N ILE A 72 -2.58 18.06 -28.49
CA ILE A 72 -1.75 16.91 -28.91
C ILE A 72 -2.47 15.58 -28.60
N TYR A 73 -3.14 15.46 -27.45
CA TYR A 73 -3.67 14.19 -26.92
C TYR A 73 -5.21 14.14 -26.90
N GLY A 74 -5.88 15.15 -27.44
CA GLY A 74 -7.34 15.20 -27.53
C GLY A 74 -8.00 15.17 -26.15
N ALA A 75 -9.14 14.48 -26.04
CA ALA A 75 -9.93 14.38 -24.81
C ALA A 75 -9.18 13.72 -23.64
N GLU A 76 -8.28 12.77 -23.93
CA GLU A 76 -7.46 12.11 -22.90
C GLU A 76 -6.50 13.07 -22.19
N GLY A 77 -6.08 14.15 -22.89
CA GLY A 77 -5.24 15.20 -22.34
C GLY A 77 -6.00 16.31 -21.58
N ALA A 78 -7.33 16.22 -21.44
CA ALA A 78 -8.16 17.29 -20.84
C ALA A 78 -7.78 17.64 -19.40
N ASN A 79 -7.31 16.67 -18.61
CA ASN A 79 -6.85 16.86 -17.23
C ASN A 79 -5.33 17.13 -17.14
N GLY A 80 -4.69 17.43 -18.30
CA GLY A 80 -3.25 17.56 -18.43
C GLY A 80 -2.55 16.23 -18.71
N VAL A 81 -1.28 16.33 -19.11
CA VAL A 81 -0.45 15.18 -19.47
C VAL A 81 0.87 15.24 -18.73
N ILE A 82 1.26 14.13 -18.14
CA ILE A 82 2.58 13.93 -17.53
C ILE A 82 3.43 13.12 -18.51
N LEU A 83 4.51 13.70 -18.99
CA LEU A 83 5.48 13.04 -19.86
C LEU A 83 6.68 12.59 -19.04
N VAL A 84 6.91 11.30 -19.02
CA VAL A 84 8.06 10.67 -18.38
C VAL A 84 8.94 10.07 -19.47
N THR A 85 10.21 10.47 -19.49
CA THR A 85 11.21 9.85 -20.38
C THR A 85 12.18 9.05 -19.54
N THR A 86 12.40 7.79 -19.91
CA THR A 86 13.34 6.93 -19.20
C THR A 86 14.76 7.10 -19.72
N LYS A 87 15.73 6.78 -18.86
CA LYS A 87 17.16 6.84 -19.21
C LYS A 87 17.48 5.91 -20.36
N ARG A 88 18.35 6.37 -21.28
CA ARG A 88 18.85 5.63 -22.42
C ARG A 88 20.36 5.56 -22.42
N GLY A 89 20.91 4.61 -23.16
CA GLY A 89 22.34 4.52 -23.40
C GLY A 89 22.93 5.74 -24.07
N LYS A 90 24.23 5.95 -23.88
CA LYS A 90 25.02 6.98 -24.55
C LYS A 90 26.23 6.32 -25.21
N ASP A 91 26.79 6.98 -26.21
CA ASP A 91 28.06 6.61 -26.82
C ASP A 91 29.22 6.97 -25.86
N GLU A 92 29.41 6.09 -24.87
CA GLU A 92 30.38 6.22 -23.79
C GLU A 92 30.79 4.86 -23.27
N LYS A 93 31.95 4.80 -22.59
CA LYS A 93 32.34 3.57 -21.88
C LYS A 93 31.27 3.16 -20.85
N PRO A 94 31.10 1.86 -20.61
CA PRO A 94 30.13 1.40 -19.62
C PRO A 94 30.34 2.04 -18.25
N LYS A 95 29.29 2.67 -17.71
CA LYS A 95 29.23 3.23 -16.37
C LYS A 95 28.29 2.41 -15.52
N ILE A 96 28.82 1.83 -14.45
CA ILE A 96 28.06 1.08 -13.47
C ILE A 96 27.81 1.98 -12.26
N THR A 97 26.55 2.06 -11.81
CA THR A 97 26.17 2.82 -10.62
C THR A 97 25.37 1.91 -9.70
N PHE A 98 25.84 1.73 -8.48
CA PHE A 98 25.10 1.06 -7.41
C PHE A 98 24.67 2.08 -6.38
N LYS A 99 23.41 2.05 -5.99
CA LYS A 99 22.82 2.95 -5.00
C LYS A 99 22.07 2.12 -3.96
N THR A 100 22.22 2.48 -2.71
CA THR A 100 21.45 1.92 -1.60
C THR A 100 20.81 3.05 -0.82
N GLU A 101 19.54 2.85 -0.45
CA GLU A 101 18.75 3.80 0.33
C GLU A 101 18.10 3.04 1.48
N HIS A 102 18.27 3.55 2.69
CA HIS A 102 17.66 3.05 3.91
C HIS A 102 16.83 4.15 4.53
N SER A 103 15.56 3.88 4.75
CA SER A 103 14.63 4.85 5.29
C SER A 103 13.97 4.33 6.55
N ILE A 104 13.74 5.23 7.50
CA ILE A 104 12.93 4.99 8.69
C ILE A 104 11.67 5.82 8.52
N SER A 105 10.51 5.16 8.57
CA SER A 105 9.20 5.79 8.50
C SER A 105 8.52 5.72 9.86
N SER A 106 7.84 6.80 10.25
CA SER A 106 7.06 6.87 11.48
C SER A 106 5.73 7.57 11.21
N PRO A 107 4.65 7.23 11.94
CA PRO A 107 3.41 7.97 11.85
C PRO A 107 3.62 9.43 12.19
N GLN A 108 3.14 10.33 11.34
CA GLN A 108 3.26 11.77 11.61
C GLN A 108 2.36 12.22 12.75
N ARG A 109 1.17 11.60 12.87
CA ARG A 109 0.19 11.94 13.88
C ARG A 109 -0.68 10.72 14.17
N LEU A 110 -0.75 10.32 15.43
CA LEU A 110 -1.70 9.37 15.96
C LEU A 110 -2.58 10.08 16.98
N PRO A 111 -3.87 9.74 17.10
CA PRO A 111 -4.71 10.26 18.16
C PRO A 111 -4.23 9.72 19.52
N GLU A 112 -4.39 10.51 20.56
CA GLU A 112 -4.22 10.09 21.94
C GLU A 112 -5.59 9.82 22.54
N PHE A 113 -5.72 8.72 23.25
CA PHE A 113 -6.96 8.29 23.89
C PHE A 113 -6.80 8.32 25.42
N VAL A 114 -7.92 8.56 26.09
CA VAL A 114 -7.98 8.46 27.55
C VAL A 114 -8.02 7.00 27.98
N GLY A 115 -7.57 6.72 29.19
CA GLY A 115 -7.65 5.40 29.80
C GLY A 115 -9.08 5.05 30.21
N SER A 116 -9.27 3.79 30.62
CA SER A 116 -10.60 3.21 30.91
C SER A 116 -11.37 3.97 31.98
N ALA A 117 -10.76 4.30 33.11
CA ALA A 117 -11.45 5.01 34.19
C ALA A 117 -11.92 6.41 33.77
N ASP A 118 -11.10 7.14 33.01
CA ASP A 118 -11.45 8.46 32.52
C ASP A 118 -12.50 8.37 31.41
N TYR A 119 -12.42 7.36 30.54
CA TYR A 119 -13.44 7.10 29.52
C TYR A 119 -14.84 6.89 30.18
N LEU A 120 -14.92 6.01 31.19
CA LEU A 120 -16.16 5.71 31.90
C LEU A 120 -16.72 6.97 32.61
N SER A 121 -15.84 7.77 33.22
CA SER A 121 -16.22 9.04 33.87
C SER A 121 -16.78 10.06 32.88
N LEU A 122 -16.10 10.23 31.74
CA LEU A 122 -16.56 11.13 30.66
C LEU A 122 -17.86 10.66 30.00
N TYR A 123 -18.06 9.33 29.94
CA TYR A 123 -19.30 8.77 29.41
C TYR A 123 -20.49 9.07 30.33
N ASN A 124 -20.33 8.92 31.66
CA ASN A 124 -21.34 9.33 32.63
C ASN A 124 -21.62 10.83 32.56
N GLU A 125 -20.57 11.66 32.44
CA GLU A 125 -20.75 13.12 32.27
C GLU A 125 -21.58 13.44 31.04
N ALA A 126 -21.36 12.76 29.91
CA ALA A 126 -22.15 12.93 28.70
C ALA A 126 -23.62 12.54 28.91
N LEU A 127 -23.88 11.41 29.57
CA LEU A 127 -25.25 10.99 29.91
C LEU A 127 -25.95 12.03 30.81
N ASN A 128 -25.26 12.53 31.85
CA ASN A 128 -25.81 13.55 32.74
C ASN A 128 -26.13 14.85 32.01
N ASN A 129 -25.31 15.26 31.03
CA ASN A 129 -25.60 16.40 30.18
C ASN A 129 -26.88 16.23 29.33
N ASP A 130 -27.21 15.00 28.98
CA ASP A 130 -28.40 14.58 28.26
C ASP A 130 -29.61 14.35 29.21
N GLY A 131 -29.42 14.49 30.53
CA GLY A 131 -30.44 14.27 31.56
C GLY A 131 -30.67 12.81 31.92
N GLU A 132 -29.76 11.91 31.48
CA GLU A 132 -29.79 10.49 31.77
C GLU A 132 -28.94 10.16 33.03
N PRO A 133 -29.29 9.08 33.78
CA PRO A 133 -28.52 8.67 34.94
C PRO A 133 -27.17 8.05 34.58
N ASP A 134 -26.25 8.05 35.54
CA ASP A 134 -24.96 7.35 35.41
C ASP A 134 -25.16 5.88 35.00
N LEU A 135 -24.45 5.46 33.96
CA LEU A 135 -24.39 4.06 33.53
C LEU A 135 -23.39 3.25 34.34
N PHE A 136 -22.30 3.87 34.73
CA PHE A 136 -21.20 3.23 35.44
C PHE A 136 -21.10 3.76 36.87
N SER A 137 -21.11 2.86 37.87
CA SER A 137 -20.99 3.27 39.26
C SER A 137 -19.59 3.81 39.58
N ALA A 138 -19.50 4.71 40.55
CA ALA A 138 -18.21 5.26 41.02
C ALA A 138 -17.26 4.15 41.52
N GLU A 139 -17.80 3.09 42.15
CA GLU A 139 -17.02 1.94 42.60
C GLU A 139 -16.40 1.17 41.41
N LEU A 140 -17.17 0.99 40.34
CA LEU A 140 -16.67 0.32 39.13
C LEU A 140 -15.55 1.16 38.47
N ILE A 141 -15.75 2.45 38.34
CA ILE A 141 -14.74 3.37 37.77
C ILE A 141 -13.46 3.31 38.59
N GLU A 142 -13.54 3.27 39.93
CA GLU A 142 -12.39 3.16 40.80
C GLU A 142 -11.68 1.80 40.64
N LYS A 143 -12.43 0.72 40.41
CA LYS A 143 -11.82 -0.60 40.07
C LYS A 143 -11.01 -0.54 38.79
N PHE A 144 -11.49 0.11 37.73
CA PHE A 144 -10.71 0.31 36.50
C PHE A 144 -9.46 1.17 36.73
N ARG A 145 -9.52 2.15 37.66
CA ARG A 145 -8.37 3.01 37.97
C ARG A 145 -7.31 2.31 38.79
N THR A 146 -7.67 1.53 39.78
CA THR A 146 -6.75 1.01 40.80
C THR A 146 -6.44 -0.49 40.68
N SER A 147 -7.27 -1.28 39.98
CA SER A 147 -7.06 -2.72 39.87
C SER A 147 -5.78 -3.06 39.09
N THR A 148 -5.06 -4.06 39.58
CA THR A 148 -3.96 -4.70 38.87
C THR A 148 -4.41 -5.86 37.97
N ASP A 149 -5.66 -6.33 38.13
CA ASP A 149 -6.25 -7.40 37.33
C ASP A 149 -6.77 -6.82 35.99
N ARG A 150 -5.87 -6.79 35.01
CA ARG A 150 -6.17 -6.25 33.68
C ARG A 150 -6.96 -7.20 32.79
N ASP A 151 -7.18 -8.42 33.18
CA ASP A 151 -8.11 -9.35 32.52
C ASP A 151 -9.58 -8.95 32.77
N LEU A 152 -9.93 -8.61 34.02
CA LEU A 152 -11.28 -8.24 34.42
C LEU A 152 -11.54 -6.73 34.35
N TYR A 153 -10.51 -5.91 34.54
CA TYR A 153 -10.56 -4.44 34.47
C TYR A 153 -9.54 -3.93 33.46
N PRO A 154 -9.74 -4.18 32.15
CA PRO A 154 -8.78 -3.81 31.13
C PRO A 154 -8.63 -2.29 30.98
N ASP A 155 -7.45 -1.88 30.54
CA ASP A 155 -7.12 -0.51 30.17
C ASP A 155 -6.20 -0.58 28.94
N THR A 156 -6.80 -0.88 27.82
CA THR A 156 -6.09 -1.29 26.62
C THR A 156 -5.74 -0.08 25.75
N ASP A 157 -4.46 0.24 25.64
CA ASP A 157 -3.96 1.18 24.63
C ASP A 157 -3.85 0.48 23.27
N TRP A 158 -4.91 0.55 22.47
CA TRP A 158 -4.97 -0.10 21.15
C TRP A 158 -3.89 0.35 20.20
N ILE A 159 -3.48 1.60 20.26
CA ILE A 159 -2.40 2.14 19.42
C ILE A 159 -1.08 1.54 19.84
N GLY A 160 -0.78 1.58 21.13
CA GLY A 160 0.43 1.01 21.69
C GLY A 160 0.53 -0.50 21.51
N GLU A 161 -0.60 -1.22 21.60
CA GLU A 161 -0.66 -2.67 21.39
C GLU A 161 -0.39 -3.07 19.93
N LEU A 162 -0.95 -2.35 18.97
CA LEU A 162 -1.01 -2.82 17.57
C LEU A 162 -0.01 -2.12 16.64
N LEU A 163 0.48 -0.94 16.99
CA LEU A 163 1.37 -0.18 16.11
C LEU A 163 2.81 -0.14 16.60
N ARG A 164 3.72 -0.22 15.64
CA ARG A 164 5.15 0.07 15.85
C ARG A 164 5.37 1.57 15.79
N LYS A 165 6.35 2.05 16.55
CA LYS A 165 6.76 3.46 16.48
C LYS A 165 7.42 3.80 15.15
N ASN A 166 8.18 2.86 14.59
CA ASN A 166 8.95 3.03 13.36
C ASN A 166 8.89 1.77 12.50
N THR A 167 9.02 1.97 11.20
CA THR A 167 9.23 0.91 10.20
C THR A 167 10.47 1.19 9.38
N HIS A 168 10.97 0.19 8.66
CA HIS A 168 12.19 0.28 7.87
C HIS A 168 11.91 -0.10 6.43
N ASN A 169 12.45 0.70 5.50
CA ASN A 169 12.38 0.47 4.08
C ASN A 169 13.79 0.48 3.51
N HIS A 170 14.07 -0.43 2.59
CA HIS A 170 15.37 -0.56 1.95
C HIS A 170 15.19 -0.61 0.44
N ARG A 171 16.05 0.13 -0.28
CA ARG A 171 16.11 0.10 -1.73
C ARG A 171 17.54 -0.11 -2.19
N TYR A 172 17.71 -1.00 -3.14
CA TYR A 172 18.98 -1.28 -3.79
C TYR A 172 18.78 -1.15 -5.30
N THR A 173 19.58 -0.31 -5.95
CA THR A 173 19.48 -0.06 -7.39
C THR A 173 20.83 -0.23 -8.04
N LEU A 174 20.88 -1.01 -9.11
CA LEU A 174 22.05 -1.21 -9.96
C LEU A 174 21.71 -0.74 -11.38
N ASN A 175 22.47 0.25 -11.86
CA ASN A 175 22.32 0.79 -13.21
C ASN A 175 23.59 0.59 -14.01
N VAL A 176 23.43 0.14 -15.25
CA VAL A 176 24.53 0.04 -16.23
C VAL A 176 24.14 0.84 -17.46
N ARG A 177 24.94 1.83 -17.83
CA ARG A 177 24.72 2.69 -18.97
C ARG A 177 26.00 2.75 -19.82
N GLY A 178 25.87 2.65 -21.14
CA GLY A 178 27.01 2.74 -22.04
C GLY A 178 26.61 2.54 -23.48
N GLY A 179 27.61 2.37 -24.32
CA GLY A 179 27.40 2.09 -25.74
C GLY A 179 28.52 2.51 -26.64
N SER A 180 28.24 2.43 -27.91
CA SER A 180 29.05 2.89 -29.01
C SER A 180 28.20 3.70 -29.99
N ALA A 181 28.78 4.27 -31.02
CA ALA A 181 28.08 4.95 -32.07
C ALA A 181 26.93 4.10 -32.71
N ARG A 182 27.07 2.79 -32.73
CA ARG A 182 26.07 1.88 -33.33
C ARG A 182 25.10 1.27 -32.34
N SER A 183 25.45 1.08 -31.08
CA SER A 183 24.59 0.44 -30.09
C SER A 183 24.76 1.12 -28.74
N ARG A 184 23.67 1.56 -28.15
CA ARG A 184 23.60 2.23 -26.86
C ARG A 184 22.61 1.50 -25.98
N TYR A 185 22.94 1.35 -24.72
CA TYR A 185 22.10 0.61 -23.78
C TYR A 185 22.05 1.25 -22.39
N PHE A 186 20.91 1.09 -21.77
CA PHE A 186 20.70 1.35 -20.35
C PHE A 186 19.99 0.13 -19.75
N VAL A 187 20.55 -0.45 -18.69
CA VAL A 187 19.97 -1.56 -17.95
C VAL A 187 19.91 -1.15 -16.48
N SER A 188 18.75 -1.36 -15.86
CA SER A 188 18.49 -1.08 -14.45
C SER A 188 17.90 -2.31 -13.79
N GLY A 189 18.37 -2.63 -12.58
CA GLY A 189 17.75 -3.60 -11.68
C GLY A 189 17.57 -2.97 -10.31
N ALA A 190 16.38 -3.10 -9.73
CA ALA A 190 16.10 -2.58 -8.39
C ALA A 190 15.37 -3.61 -7.54
N TYR A 191 15.72 -3.64 -6.25
CA TYR A 191 14.99 -4.35 -5.21
C TYR A 191 14.58 -3.36 -4.13
N TYR A 192 13.31 -3.37 -3.77
CA TYR A 192 12.73 -2.56 -2.71
C TYR A 192 11.98 -3.45 -1.75
N THR A 193 12.23 -3.27 -0.45
CA THR A 193 11.48 -3.94 0.61
C THR A 193 10.96 -2.92 1.60
N GLU A 194 9.74 -3.13 2.07
CA GLU A 194 9.03 -2.25 2.97
C GLU A 194 8.27 -3.05 4.03
N SER A 195 8.37 -2.61 5.27
CA SER A 195 7.64 -3.18 6.40
C SER A 195 6.49 -2.27 6.81
N GLY A 196 5.32 -2.87 7.10
CA GLY A 196 4.15 -2.15 7.60
C GLY A 196 4.28 -1.76 9.07
N ILE A 197 3.42 -0.82 9.46
CA ILE A 197 3.40 -0.25 10.81
C ILE A 197 2.79 -1.18 11.86
N TYR A 198 1.95 -2.14 11.46
CA TYR A 198 1.35 -3.05 12.42
C TYR A 198 2.36 -4.03 13.03
N LYS A 199 2.18 -4.35 14.30
CA LYS A 199 2.95 -5.40 14.98
C LYS A 199 2.38 -6.75 14.56
N GLY A 200 3.03 -7.48 13.68
CA GLY A 200 2.68 -8.86 13.38
C GLY A 200 3.15 -9.82 14.47
N ASN A 201 2.59 -11.01 14.48
CA ASN A 201 3.02 -12.10 15.36
C ASN A 201 3.74 -13.18 14.54
N PRO A 202 5.07 -13.29 14.63
CA PRO A 202 5.83 -14.30 13.88
C PRO A 202 5.73 -15.71 14.47
N THR A 203 5.11 -15.88 15.64
CA THR A 203 5.01 -17.19 16.33
C THR A 203 3.74 -17.97 15.95
N GLU A 204 2.80 -17.35 15.25
CA GLU A 204 1.60 -17.98 14.78
C GLU A 204 1.85 -18.88 13.56
N LYS A 205 0.87 -19.72 13.23
CA LYS A 205 0.91 -20.66 12.09
C LYS A 205 1.10 -19.97 10.73
N TYR A 206 1.05 -18.64 10.69
CA TYR A 206 1.21 -17.79 9.50
C TYR A 206 1.75 -16.42 9.89
N ASP A 207 2.32 -15.73 8.94
CA ASP A 207 2.87 -14.39 9.16
C ASP A 207 1.79 -13.33 8.92
N THR A 208 1.47 -12.55 9.94
CA THR A 208 0.53 -11.41 9.87
C THR A 208 1.24 -10.06 9.69
N ASN A 209 2.58 -10.05 9.58
CA ASN A 209 3.29 -8.82 9.30
C ASN A 209 2.91 -8.29 7.90
N ILE A 210 2.55 -7.02 7.84
CA ILE A 210 2.40 -6.35 6.56
C ILE A 210 3.78 -6.08 6.00
N GLY A 211 3.99 -6.45 4.75
CA GLY A 211 5.24 -6.25 4.07
C GLY A 211 5.12 -6.33 2.56
N LEU A 212 6.06 -5.69 1.89
CA LEU A 212 6.14 -5.62 0.45
C LEU A 212 7.57 -5.85 -0.01
N ASP A 213 7.75 -6.75 -0.96
CA ASP A 213 8.97 -6.90 -1.73
C ASP A 213 8.68 -6.59 -3.20
N ARG A 214 9.50 -5.74 -3.82
CA ARG A 214 9.34 -5.33 -5.21
C ARG A 214 10.67 -5.44 -5.95
N PHE A 215 10.63 -6.14 -7.08
CA PHE A 215 11.75 -6.31 -7.99
C PHE A 215 11.40 -5.60 -9.30
N ASN A 216 12.29 -4.74 -9.75
CA ASN A 216 12.17 -4.03 -11.03
C ASN A 216 13.37 -4.35 -11.91
N LEU A 217 13.10 -4.53 -13.19
CA LEU A 217 14.12 -4.67 -14.23
C LEU A 217 13.73 -3.81 -15.43
N ARG A 218 14.68 -3.05 -15.96
CA ARG A 218 14.50 -2.29 -17.19
C ARG A 218 15.69 -2.45 -18.11
N SER A 219 15.43 -2.54 -19.41
CA SER A 219 16.45 -2.56 -20.46
C SER A 219 15.98 -1.70 -21.63
N ASN A 220 16.70 -0.62 -21.92
CA ASN A 220 16.47 0.25 -23.06
C ASN A 220 17.69 0.15 -24.00
N ILE A 221 17.47 -0.32 -25.22
CA ILE A 221 18.52 -0.56 -26.20
C ILE A 221 18.18 0.21 -27.47
N ASP A 222 19.13 1.00 -27.97
CA ASP A 222 19.06 1.71 -29.24
C ASP A 222 20.15 1.18 -30.18
N MET A 223 19.79 0.76 -31.39
CA MET A 223 20.70 0.21 -32.39
C MET A 223 20.56 0.96 -33.71
N ASP A 224 21.63 1.57 -34.18
CA ASP A 224 21.73 2.10 -35.53
C ASP A 224 22.05 0.96 -36.50
N VAL A 225 20.99 0.28 -37.01
CA VAL A 225 21.08 -0.89 -37.90
C VAL A 225 21.73 -0.47 -39.23
N THR A 226 21.37 0.72 -39.70
CA THR A 226 22.00 1.39 -40.85
C THR A 226 22.30 2.85 -40.49
N SER A 227 22.96 3.59 -41.34
CA SER A 227 23.19 5.05 -41.16
C SER A 227 21.90 5.87 -41.13
N THR A 228 20.81 5.29 -41.60
CA THR A 228 19.50 5.95 -41.70
C THR A 228 18.39 5.28 -40.86
N THR A 229 18.64 4.07 -40.30
CA THR A 229 17.66 3.29 -39.59
C THR A 229 18.09 3.06 -38.14
N LEU A 230 17.29 3.57 -37.18
CA LEU A 230 17.43 3.31 -35.75
C LEU A 230 16.32 2.37 -35.29
N VAL A 231 16.68 1.29 -34.60
CA VAL A 231 15.76 0.39 -33.92
C VAL A 231 15.93 0.58 -32.41
N SER A 232 14.83 0.79 -31.70
CA SER A 232 14.79 0.91 -30.25
C SER A 232 13.98 -0.25 -29.67
N ILE A 233 14.51 -0.90 -28.63
CA ILE A 233 13.85 -1.96 -27.88
C ILE A 233 13.84 -1.58 -26.41
N ASP A 234 12.64 -1.40 -25.85
CA ASP A 234 12.46 -1.05 -24.46
C ASP A 234 11.70 -2.22 -23.78
N LEU A 235 12.28 -2.80 -22.73
CA LEU A 235 11.69 -3.86 -21.93
C LEU A 235 11.72 -3.45 -20.46
N ALA A 236 10.60 -3.61 -19.76
CA ALA A 236 10.57 -3.45 -18.32
C ALA A 236 9.73 -4.56 -17.68
N GLY A 237 10.13 -4.99 -16.52
CA GLY A 237 9.43 -5.97 -15.70
C GLY A 237 9.37 -5.51 -14.25
N GLN A 238 8.22 -5.71 -13.61
CA GLN A 238 8.02 -5.52 -12.18
C GLN A 238 7.41 -6.79 -11.60
N TYR A 239 7.97 -7.25 -10.50
CA TYR A 239 7.41 -8.33 -9.70
C TYR A 239 7.27 -7.87 -8.25
N LEU A 240 6.07 -7.99 -7.71
CA LEU A 240 5.71 -7.51 -6.40
C LEU A 240 5.12 -8.66 -5.59
N ILE A 241 5.58 -8.82 -4.36
CA ILE A 241 5.09 -9.77 -3.39
C ILE A 241 4.62 -8.99 -2.18
N GLY A 242 3.30 -9.04 -1.89
CA GLY A 242 2.71 -8.42 -0.71
C GLY A 242 2.21 -9.48 0.27
N ASN A 243 2.40 -9.22 1.56
CA ASN A 243 1.83 -10.00 2.65
C ASN A 243 0.96 -9.10 3.51
N TYR A 244 -0.26 -9.54 3.81
CA TYR A 244 -1.25 -8.77 4.54
C TYR A 244 -2.02 -9.67 5.52
N PRO A 245 -2.61 -9.14 6.62
CA PRO A 245 -3.53 -9.89 7.47
C PRO A 245 -4.79 -10.30 6.67
N GLY A 246 -5.56 -11.21 7.21
CA GLY A 246 -6.81 -11.66 6.60
C GLY A 246 -7.89 -10.58 6.58
N GLU A 247 -7.88 -9.69 7.56
CA GLU A 247 -8.76 -8.50 7.61
C GLU A 247 -8.05 -7.28 7.02
N SER A 248 -8.80 -6.35 6.43
CA SER A 248 -8.21 -5.17 5.81
C SER A 248 -7.60 -4.22 6.85
N SER A 249 -6.47 -3.57 6.50
CA SER A 249 -5.82 -2.58 7.38
C SER A 249 -6.74 -1.43 7.75
N SER A 250 -7.62 -1.00 6.85
CA SER A 250 -8.61 0.04 7.13
C SER A 250 -9.64 -0.40 8.17
N THR A 251 -10.09 -1.67 8.14
CA THR A 251 -10.99 -2.23 9.14
C THR A 251 -10.31 -2.34 10.49
N ILE A 252 -9.07 -2.85 10.54
CA ILE A 252 -8.27 -2.96 11.76
C ILE A 252 -8.06 -1.57 12.37
N PHE A 253 -7.65 -0.60 11.57
CA PHE A 253 -7.42 0.78 12.02
C PHE A 253 -8.70 1.42 12.56
N ARG A 254 -9.82 1.26 11.85
CA ARG A 254 -11.12 1.73 12.34
C ARG A 254 -11.48 1.10 13.67
N SER A 255 -11.36 -0.24 13.79
CA SER A 255 -11.67 -0.94 15.05
C SER A 255 -10.80 -0.44 16.20
N MET A 256 -9.50 -0.21 15.95
CA MET A 256 -8.56 0.36 16.92
C MET A 256 -8.99 1.75 17.44
N LEU A 257 -9.57 2.59 16.55
CA LEU A 257 -10.01 3.94 16.92
C LEU A 257 -11.35 3.99 17.66
N ILE A 258 -12.24 3.00 17.43
CA ILE A 258 -13.61 3.03 17.98
C ILE A 258 -13.83 2.08 19.14
N THR A 259 -12.92 1.12 19.39
CA THR A 259 -13.05 0.19 20.50
C THR A 259 -12.63 0.85 21.80
N PRO A 260 -13.53 1.02 22.79
CA PRO A 260 -13.17 1.62 24.06
C PRO A 260 -12.15 0.79 24.83
N PRO A 261 -11.27 1.43 25.61
CA PRO A 261 -10.18 0.74 26.32
C PRO A 261 -10.65 -0.24 27.39
N TYR A 262 -11.84 -0.06 27.93
CA TYR A 262 -12.41 -0.85 29.01
C TYR A 262 -13.09 -2.14 28.59
N CYS A 263 -13.34 -2.36 27.29
CA CYS A 263 -14.19 -3.45 26.83
C CYS A 263 -13.57 -4.84 27.07
N PHE A 264 -12.29 -5.00 26.77
CA PHE A 264 -11.54 -6.25 26.90
C PHE A 264 -10.04 -5.99 26.73
N PRO A 265 -9.15 -6.87 27.23
CA PRO A 265 -7.73 -6.82 26.90
C PRO A 265 -7.50 -7.26 25.46
N ALA A 266 -6.32 -6.99 24.91
CA ALA A 266 -5.94 -7.49 23.59
C ALA A 266 -6.06 -9.02 23.51
N VAL A 267 -5.53 -9.70 24.53
CA VAL A 267 -5.63 -11.13 24.79
C VAL A 267 -5.62 -11.33 26.30
N TYR A 268 -6.35 -12.31 26.80
CA TYR A 268 -6.30 -12.64 28.24
C TYR A 268 -4.95 -13.22 28.64
N SER A 269 -4.61 -13.12 29.92
CA SER A 269 -3.32 -13.56 30.46
C SER A 269 -3.02 -15.05 30.23
N ASP A 270 -4.03 -15.88 30.04
CA ASP A 270 -3.94 -17.30 29.69
C ASP A 270 -3.85 -17.59 28.19
N GLY A 271 -3.86 -16.55 27.33
CA GLY A 271 -3.82 -16.66 25.88
C GLY A 271 -5.21 -16.81 25.22
N THR A 272 -6.30 -16.81 26.00
CA THR A 272 -7.67 -16.88 25.46
C THR A 272 -8.01 -15.61 24.67
N VAL A 273 -8.65 -15.76 23.51
CA VAL A 273 -9.03 -14.65 22.65
C VAL A 273 -10.19 -13.87 23.25
N ALA A 274 -9.93 -12.61 23.56
CA ALA A 274 -10.87 -11.73 24.24
C ALA A 274 -11.91 -11.13 23.27
N THR A 275 -13.15 -10.99 23.76
CA THR A 275 -14.22 -10.24 23.10
C THR A 275 -15.16 -9.62 24.13
N TYR A 276 -16.03 -8.72 23.67
CA TYR A 276 -17.07 -8.13 24.51
C TYR A 276 -18.20 -9.13 24.78
N GLU A 277 -18.86 -8.98 25.94
CA GLU A 277 -19.93 -9.88 26.40
C GLU A 277 -21.07 -10.09 25.38
N GLN A 278 -21.38 -9.03 24.63
CA GLN A 278 -22.34 -9.06 23.54
C GLN A 278 -21.74 -8.43 22.31
N GLU A 279 -21.22 -9.25 21.41
CA GLU A 279 -20.83 -8.76 20.06
C GLU A 279 -22.08 -8.30 19.30
N ARG A 280 -22.57 -7.09 19.62
CA ARG A 280 -23.67 -6.47 18.87
C ARG A 280 -23.10 -5.62 17.75
N GLY A 281 -23.19 -6.14 16.53
CA GLY A 281 -22.79 -5.41 15.33
C GLY A 281 -21.27 -5.33 15.10
N VAL A 282 -20.87 -4.45 14.19
CA VAL A 282 -19.50 -4.34 13.66
C VAL A 282 -18.54 -3.62 14.62
N ASN A 283 -19.06 -2.99 15.68
CA ASN A 283 -18.36 -1.91 16.38
C ASN A 283 -17.58 -2.33 17.63
N MET A 284 -17.62 -3.62 18.01
CA MET A 284 -16.95 -4.12 19.21
C MET A 284 -16.07 -5.33 18.89
N ARG A 285 -15.44 -5.36 17.73
CA ARG A 285 -14.51 -6.41 17.36
C ARG A 285 -13.15 -6.09 17.92
N ASN A 286 -12.52 -7.06 18.57
CA ASN A 286 -11.16 -6.94 19.07
C ASN A 286 -10.17 -6.69 17.93
N PRO A 287 -9.55 -5.49 17.85
CA PRO A 287 -8.64 -5.15 16.75
C PRO A 287 -7.35 -5.98 16.77
N TYR A 288 -6.91 -6.45 17.95
CA TYR A 288 -5.82 -7.41 18.07
C TYR A 288 -6.17 -8.73 17.38
N ASN A 289 -7.36 -9.25 17.64
CA ASN A 289 -7.84 -10.48 16.99
C ASN A 289 -7.98 -10.31 15.48
N GLN A 290 -8.43 -9.14 15.02
CA GLN A 290 -8.52 -8.84 13.58
C GLN A 290 -7.13 -8.82 12.91
N LEU A 291 -6.10 -8.32 13.60
CA LEU A 291 -4.74 -8.30 13.08
C LEU A 291 -4.09 -9.68 13.14
N MET A 292 -4.16 -10.34 14.30
CA MET A 292 -3.38 -11.55 14.60
C MET A 292 -4.06 -12.84 14.17
N ASN A 293 -5.40 -12.89 14.23
CA ASN A 293 -6.18 -14.12 14.13
C ASN A 293 -7.22 -14.09 13.00
N SER A 294 -7.07 -13.24 12.00
CA SER A 294 -8.00 -13.23 10.85
C SER A 294 -7.51 -14.08 9.65
N GLY A 295 -6.33 -14.68 9.76
CA GLY A 295 -5.67 -15.36 8.66
C GLY A 295 -4.72 -14.43 7.90
N TYR A 296 -4.51 -14.70 6.61
CA TYR A 296 -3.58 -13.90 5.80
C TYR A 296 -4.02 -13.81 4.34
N THR A 297 -3.51 -12.78 3.69
CA THR A 297 -3.58 -12.58 2.23
C THR A 297 -2.17 -12.42 1.68
N ARG A 298 -1.77 -13.29 0.76
CA ARG A 298 -0.56 -13.09 -0.05
C ARG A 298 -0.95 -12.66 -1.45
N GLN A 299 -0.29 -11.63 -1.93
CA GLN A 299 -0.55 -11.07 -3.25
C GLN A 299 0.74 -11.06 -4.07
N TRP A 300 0.65 -11.51 -5.31
CA TRP A 300 1.72 -11.41 -6.31
C TRP A 300 1.21 -10.57 -7.48
N ARG A 301 1.98 -9.58 -7.86
CA ARG A 301 1.69 -8.77 -9.03
C ARG A 301 2.88 -8.83 -9.99
N THR A 302 2.62 -9.12 -11.25
CA THR A 302 3.62 -9.14 -12.32
C THR A 302 3.20 -8.13 -13.37
N GLY A 303 4.08 -7.18 -13.68
CA GLY A 303 3.92 -6.24 -14.79
C GLY A 303 5.05 -6.46 -15.80
N ILE A 304 4.72 -6.58 -17.07
CA ILE A 304 5.68 -6.65 -18.18
C ILE A 304 5.30 -5.56 -19.18
N GLN A 305 6.25 -4.71 -19.52
CA GLN A 305 6.08 -3.63 -20.47
C GLN A 305 7.12 -3.78 -21.57
N SER A 306 6.69 -3.76 -22.81
CA SER A 306 7.58 -3.85 -23.96
C SER A 306 7.23 -2.81 -25.01
N LYS A 307 8.25 -2.31 -25.69
CA LYS A 307 8.09 -1.40 -26.82
C LYS A 307 9.20 -1.62 -27.83
N VAL A 308 8.82 -1.70 -29.08
CA VAL A 308 9.74 -1.72 -30.23
C VAL A 308 9.45 -0.49 -31.07
N GLY A 309 10.48 0.27 -31.36
CA GLY A 309 10.39 1.47 -32.20
C GLY A 309 11.37 1.37 -33.38
N VAL A 310 10.92 1.80 -34.53
CA VAL A 310 11.77 1.97 -35.72
C VAL A 310 11.67 3.41 -36.19
N ARG A 311 12.82 4.06 -36.35
CA ARG A 311 12.94 5.39 -36.95
C ARG A 311 13.77 5.28 -38.21
N GLN A 312 13.18 5.74 -39.33
CA GLN A 312 13.84 5.79 -40.63
C GLN A 312 14.04 7.25 -41.07
N LYS A 313 15.28 7.64 -41.32
CA LYS A 313 15.57 8.93 -42.01
C LYS A 313 15.23 8.80 -43.49
N LEU A 314 14.50 9.76 -44.01
CA LEU A 314 14.01 9.81 -45.38
C LEU A 314 14.64 11.01 -46.12
N ASP A 315 15.90 11.33 -45.81
CA ASP A 315 16.66 12.44 -46.42
C ASP A 315 16.76 12.30 -47.95
N PHE A 316 16.58 11.07 -48.48
CA PHE A 316 16.55 10.79 -49.90
C PHE A 316 15.27 11.33 -50.61
N ILE A 317 14.20 11.60 -49.82
CA ILE A 317 12.97 12.23 -50.30
C ILE A 317 13.07 13.74 -50.04
N THR A 318 13.30 14.12 -48.82
CA THR A 318 13.43 15.51 -48.37
C THR A 318 14.38 15.57 -47.20
N LYS A 319 15.37 16.47 -47.26
CA LYS A 319 16.37 16.65 -46.20
C LYS A 319 15.70 16.96 -44.85
N GLY A 320 16.05 16.20 -43.83
CA GLY A 320 15.49 16.31 -42.49
C GLY A 320 14.15 15.56 -42.26
N LEU A 321 13.58 14.95 -43.28
CA LEU A 321 12.40 14.11 -43.13
C LEU A 321 12.73 12.80 -42.42
N SER A 322 11.89 12.38 -41.48
CA SER A 322 11.99 11.06 -40.88
C SER A 322 10.58 10.49 -40.54
N ALA A 323 10.46 9.18 -40.61
CA ALA A 323 9.29 8.47 -40.14
C ALA A 323 9.64 7.66 -38.90
N LYS A 324 8.71 7.56 -37.94
CA LYS A 324 8.84 6.75 -36.73
C LYS A 324 7.59 5.94 -36.50
N VAL A 325 7.77 4.64 -36.23
CA VAL A 325 6.70 3.72 -35.85
C VAL A 325 7.10 3.10 -34.51
N ASN A 326 6.15 3.02 -33.59
CA ASN A 326 6.31 2.31 -32.32
C ASN A 326 5.15 1.30 -32.17
N VAL A 327 5.49 0.14 -31.62
CA VAL A 327 4.51 -0.86 -31.19
C VAL A 327 4.84 -1.20 -29.74
N SER A 328 3.86 -1.18 -28.86
CA SER A 328 4.04 -1.59 -27.46
C SER A 328 3.00 -2.64 -27.06
N TYR A 329 3.46 -3.54 -26.19
CA TYR A 329 2.64 -4.58 -25.58
C TYR A 329 2.92 -4.60 -24.09
N ASP A 330 1.88 -4.39 -23.30
CA ASP A 330 1.93 -4.41 -21.85
C ASP A 330 1.02 -5.51 -21.30
N PHE A 331 1.51 -6.19 -20.26
CA PHE A 331 0.81 -7.27 -19.58
C PHE A 331 0.92 -7.05 -18.07
N ASP A 332 -0.21 -7.03 -17.38
CA ASP A 332 -0.32 -6.98 -15.92
C ASP A 332 -1.12 -8.19 -15.44
N ALA A 333 -0.62 -8.87 -14.42
CA ALA A 333 -1.32 -9.97 -13.74
C ALA A 333 -1.20 -9.83 -12.23
N THR A 334 -2.31 -10.06 -11.53
CA THR A 334 -2.36 -10.12 -10.07
C THR A 334 -2.95 -11.44 -9.64
N PHE A 335 -2.27 -12.12 -8.74
CA PHE A 335 -2.71 -13.34 -8.09
C PHE A 335 -2.82 -13.09 -6.58
N LYS A 336 -3.90 -13.56 -5.94
CA LYS A 336 -4.11 -13.48 -4.50
C LYS A 336 -4.42 -14.85 -3.92
N SER A 337 -3.70 -15.20 -2.85
CA SER A 337 -3.96 -16.38 -2.02
C SER A 337 -4.48 -15.92 -0.67
N ILE A 338 -5.69 -16.33 -0.32
CA ILE A 338 -6.36 -15.91 0.92
C ILE A 338 -6.67 -17.14 1.76
N ARG A 339 -6.30 -17.09 3.02
CA ARG A 339 -6.77 -18.04 4.04
C ARG A 339 -7.31 -17.27 5.22
N SER A 340 -8.58 -17.49 5.52
CA SER A 340 -9.28 -16.84 6.64
C SER A 340 -9.20 -17.71 7.88
N TYR A 341 -9.17 -17.07 9.04
CA TYR A 341 -9.27 -17.71 10.33
C TYR A 341 -10.28 -16.95 11.19
N ASN A 342 -11.05 -17.64 11.97
CA ASN A 342 -12.03 -17.06 12.87
C ASN A 342 -12.04 -17.89 14.17
N PRO A 343 -11.19 -17.57 15.15
CA PRO A 343 -11.11 -18.30 16.40
C PRO A 343 -12.38 -18.14 17.24
N SER A 344 -12.62 -19.09 18.14
CA SER A 344 -13.59 -18.91 19.21
C SER A 344 -13.16 -17.75 20.10
N ARG A 345 -14.12 -16.94 20.55
CA ARG A 345 -13.87 -15.75 21.37
C ARG A 345 -14.69 -15.79 22.64
N TYR A 346 -14.08 -15.31 23.71
CA TYR A 346 -14.59 -15.47 25.06
C TYR A 346 -14.62 -14.13 25.79
N HIS A 347 -15.58 -14.03 26.72
CA HIS A 347 -15.63 -12.91 27.68
C HIS A 347 -15.39 -13.48 29.10
N ALA A 348 -14.44 -12.88 29.83
CA ALA A 348 -14.13 -13.26 31.20
C ALA A 348 -15.25 -12.77 32.15
N THR A 349 -15.75 -13.65 32.97
CA THR A 349 -16.83 -13.35 33.92
C THR A 349 -16.33 -13.20 35.36
N GLY A 350 -15.11 -13.63 35.64
CA GLY A 350 -14.50 -13.59 36.96
C GLY A 350 -13.33 -14.56 37.09
N ARG A 351 -13.01 -14.91 38.36
CA ARG A 351 -12.02 -15.93 38.70
C ARG A 351 -12.64 -16.99 39.62
N ASP A 352 -12.19 -18.24 39.44
CA ASP A 352 -12.57 -19.36 40.30
C ASP A 352 -11.79 -19.28 41.63
N GLU A 353 -12.06 -20.25 42.54
CA GLU A 353 -11.39 -20.36 43.83
C GLU A 353 -9.87 -20.57 43.74
N ASN A 354 -9.37 -21.01 42.59
CA ASN A 354 -7.94 -21.20 42.32
C ASN A 354 -7.31 -20.00 41.64
N GLY A 355 -8.09 -18.94 41.36
CA GLY A 355 -7.62 -17.72 40.68
C GLY A 355 -7.62 -17.81 39.15
N ASN A 356 -8.06 -18.91 38.55
CA ASN A 356 -8.17 -19.04 37.10
C ASN A 356 -9.35 -18.24 36.56
N LEU A 357 -9.20 -17.67 35.35
CA LEU A 357 -10.28 -16.97 34.69
C LEU A 357 -11.43 -17.89 34.34
N THR A 358 -12.64 -17.42 34.57
CA THR A 358 -13.89 -18.08 34.15
C THR A 358 -14.46 -17.33 32.96
N PHE A 359 -15.00 -18.08 31.97
CA PHE A 359 -15.39 -17.51 30.68
C PHE A 359 -16.80 -17.91 30.28
N ILE A 360 -17.43 -17.02 29.50
CA ILE A 360 -18.52 -17.40 28.60
C ILE A 360 -17.99 -17.35 27.16
N GLN A 361 -18.37 -18.33 26.35
CA GLN A 361 -18.08 -18.32 24.94
C GLN A 361 -19.12 -17.44 24.23
N VAL A 362 -18.66 -16.33 23.67
CA VAL A 362 -19.51 -15.36 22.94
C VAL A 362 -19.62 -15.72 21.47
N VAL A 363 -18.51 -16.16 20.89
CA VAL A 363 -18.44 -16.54 19.47
C VAL A 363 -17.83 -17.92 19.36
N SER A 364 -18.54 -18.82 18.66
CA SER A 364 -17.99 -20.11 18.25
C SER A 364 -17.24 -19.93 16.93
N GLY A 365 -15.96 -20.21 16.94
CA GLY A 365 -15.09 -20.11 15.78
C GLY A 365 -14.79 -21.47 15.14
N THR A 366 -13.88 -21.43 14.17
CA THR A 366 -13.31 -22.62 13.53
C THR A 366 -11.96 -22.95 14.16
N PRO A 367 -11.60 -24.24 14.35
CA PRO A 367 -10.32 -24.59 14.97
C PRO A 367 -9.12 -24.35 14.05
N ASP A 368 -9.33 -24.24 12.74
CA ASP A 368 -8.28 -24.17 11.74
C ASP A 368 -8.49 -23.02 10.73
N LEU A 369 -7.40 -22.68 10.03
CA LEU A 369 -7.47 -21.84 8.85
C LEU A 369 -8.39 -22.46 7.80
N SER A 370 -9.17 -21.61 7.11
CA SER A 370 -9.97 -22.05 5.97
C SER A 370 -9.09 -22.71 4.90
N ASP A 371 -9.70 -23.49 4.04
CA ASP A 371 -9.04 -23.91 2.81
C ASP A 371 -8.57 -22.72 1.99
N LEU A 372 -7.56 -22.97 1.16
CA LEU A 372 -7.01 -21.93 0.28
C LEU A 372 -8.13 -21.45 -0.66
N LYS A 373 -8.49 -20.18 -0.54
CA LYS A 373 -9.35 -19.52 -1.53
C LYS A 373 -8.44 -18.89 -2.57
N ASP A 374 -8.48 -19.44 -3.78
CA ASP A 374 -7.91 -18.83 -4.96
C ASP A 374 -8.93 -17.82 -5.50
N ASN A 375 -8.61 -16.53 -5.40
CA ASN A 375 -9.48 -15.47 -5.94
C ASN A 375 -9.29 -15.27 -7.46
N GLY A 376 -8.63 -16.22 -8.13
CA GLY A 376 -8.39 -16.17 -9.56
C GLY A 376 -7.22 -15.25 -9.93
N ILE A 377 -6.91 -15.25 -11.21
CA ILE A 377 -5.89 -14.38 -11.82
C ILE A 377 -6.61 -13.24 -12.52
N GLU A 378 -6.41 -12.01 -12.03
CA GLU A 378 -6.78 -10.81 -12.79
C GLU A 378 -5.64 -10.47 -13.73
N ALA A 379 -5.86 -10.62 -15.04
CA ALA A 379 -4.86 -10.28 -16.05
C ALA A 379 -5.39 -9.25 -17.03
N GLN A 380 -4.58 -8.26 -17.37
CA GLN A 380 -4.88 -7.24 -18.38
C GLN A 380 -3.79 -7.23 -19.45
N LYS A 381 -4.19 -7.08 -20.71
CA LYS A 381 -3.28 -6.92 -21.84
C LYS A 381 -3.63 -5.63 -22.57
N LYS A 382 -2.60 -4.87 -22.96
CA LYS A 382 -2.77 -3.62 -23.71
C LYS A 382 -1.78 -3.59 -24.86
N ILE A 383 -2.25 -3.20 -26.04
CA ILE A 383 -1.44 -3.02 -27.24
C ILE A 383 -1.63 -1.58 -27.70
N TYR A 384 -0.53 -0.88 -27.97
CA TYR A 384 -0.53 0.52 -28.39
C TYR A 384 0.26 0.72 -29.68
#